data_4591d6c44b3b49ccb6ab1426327419c6
#
_entry.id   4591d6c44b3b49ccb6ab1426327419c6
#
_cell.length_a   1.000
_cell.length_b   1.000
_cell.length_c   1.000
_cell.angle_alpha   90.00
_cell.angle_beta   90.00
_cell.angle_gamma   90.00
#
_symmetry.space_group_name_H-M   'P 1'
#
loop_
_entity.id
_entity.type
_entity.pdbx_description
1 polymer ?
#
loop_
_entity_poly.entity_id
_entity_poly.type
_entity_poly.pdbx_seq_one_letter_code
_entity_poly.pdbx_strand_id
1 'polypeptide(L)'
;LEANRSLLGIYVAFEPNALDGKDELFADQENLGSNDKGRFSIYWSRGDNGELSSEAMTEENLNDTTPGISGAPYNAWYSCPLQKKKVCLLDPYIDEADGVKTLMTSIAFPLIQGDKVIGVLGVDISLASLQELSTSAHQGLFDGAGHVSIISPAGLLAGHSRDSSLLGGKLEKAFTEQHSEILSLVASNRPETLHYDGALQVLQPLLPIPESQPWGVLMEVPEKVLLAPAARLEAQMDEMGTHSTAVSLGLGLAAGVVGILLIWLTALGVTRPILGV
;
A
#
# COMPACT_ATOMS: atom_id res chain seq x y z
N LEU A 1 -23.36 5.84 0.66
CA LEU A 1 -22.38 6.82 0.20
C LEU A 1 -22.29 8.03 1.13
N GLU A 2 -23.40 8.62 1.56
CA GLU A 2 -23.38 9.80 2.45
C GLU A 2 -22.57 9.56 3.73
N ALA A 3 -22.74 8.40 4.35
CA ALA A 3 -22.07 8.02 5.59
C ALA A 3 -20.60 7.62 5.42
N ASN A 4 -20.18 7.28 4.20
CA ASN A 4 -18.81 6.82 3.93
C ASN A 4 -18.24 7.50 2.69
N ARG A 5 -17.38 8.48 2.91
CA ARG A 5 -16.75 9.27 1.85
C ARG A 5 -15.61 8.56 1.11
N SER A 6 -15.13 7.43 1.61
CA SER A 6 -14.10 6.66 0.93
C SER A 6 -14.64 5.77 -0.19
N LEU A 7 -15.97 5.59 -0.24
CA LEU A 7 -16.61 4.88 -1.34
C LEU A 7 -16.89 5.84 -2.49
N LEU A 8 -16.51 5.42 -3.70
CA LEU A 8 -16.80 6.12 -4.93
C LEU A 8 -18.25 5.89 -5.38
N GLY A 9 -18.71 4.63 -5.35
CA GLY A 9 -20.01 4.23 -5.82
C GLY A 9 -20.59 3.03 -5.08
N ILE A 10 -21.88 2.83 -5.27
CA ILE A 10 -22.64 1.64 -4.85
C ILE A 10 -23.59 1.30 -6.00
N TYR A 11 -23.65 0.03 -6.36
CA TYR A 11 -24.55 -0.43 -7.41
C TYR A 11 -25.33 -1.66 -6.99
N VAL A 12 -26.47 -1.84 -7.65
CA VAL A 12 -27.22 -3.07 -7.61
C VAL A 12 -27.78 -3.35 -9.00
N ALA A 13 -27.68 -4.61 -9.43
CA ALA A 13 -28.26 -5.09 -10.69
C ALA A 13 -28.94 -6.44 -10.44
N PHE A 14 -30.22 -6.53 -10.73
CA PHE A 14 -30.95 -7.80 -10.64
C PHE A 14 -30.84 -8.58 -11.96
N GLU A 15 -30.94 -9.90 -11.89
CA GLU A 15 -31.13 -10.74 -13.05
C GLU A 15 -32.49 -10.48 -13.70
N PRO A 16 -32.69 -10.77 -15.01
CA PRO A 16 -33.94 -10.49 -15.69
C PRO A 16 -35.15 -11.07 -14.95
N ASN A 17 -36.14 -10.21 -14.72
CA ASN A 17 -37.36 -10.52 -13.98
C ASN A 17 -37.17 -11.06 -12.55
N ALA A 18 -36.00 -10.88 -11.97
CA ALA A 18 -35.68 -11.49 -10.68
C ALA A 18 -36.16 -10.67 -9.47
N LEU A 19 -36.41 -9.38 -9.61
CA LEU A 19 -36.91 -8.52 -8.54
C LEU A 19 -38.38 -8.76 -8.27
N ASP A 20 -39.23 -8.61 -9.30
CA ASP A 20 -40.70 -8.67 -9.15
C ASP A 20 -41.42 -9.32 -10.34
N GLY A 21 -40.67 -9.78 -11.36
CA GLY A 21 -41.22 -10.43 -12.55
C GLY A 21 -41.86 -9.47 -13.57
N LYS A 22 -41.58 -8.18 -13.52
CA LYS A 22 -42.30 -7.14 -14.26
C LYS A 22 -41.39 -6.20 -15.05
N ASP A 23 -40.18 -6.62 -15.40
CA ASP A 23 -39.23 -5.78 -16.12
C ASP A 23 -39.83 -5.08 -17.33
N GLU A 24 -40.67 -5.79 -18.13
CA GLU A 24 -41.31 -5.24 -19.31
C GLU A 24 -42.14 -3.98 -19.06
N LEU A 25 -42.63 -3.78 -17.82
CA LEU A 25 -43.42 -2.60 -17.46
C LEU A 25 -42.54 -1.39 -17.12
N PHE A 26 -41.26 -1.60 -16.92
CA PHE A 26 -40.31 -0.60 -16.44
C PHE A 26 -39.20 -0.28 -17.46
N ALA A 27 -39.32 -0.75 -18.70
CA ALA A 27 -38.32 -0.44 -19.74
C ALA A 27 -38.13 1.07 -19.90
N ASP A 28 -36.87 1.52 -19.98
CA ASP A 28 -36.49 2.94 -20.13
C ASP A 28 -36.97 3.86 -18.99
N GLN A 29 -37.22 3.31 -17.78
CA GLN A 29 -37.60 4.13 -16.62
C GLN A 29 -36.38 4.38 -15.70
N GLU A 30 -35.39 5.09 -16.21
CA GLU A 30 -34.13 5.42 -15.51
C GLU A 30 -34.37 6.11 -14.15
N ASN A 31 -35.37 6.98 -14.07
CA ASN A 31 -35.74 7.65 -12.84
C ASN A 31 -36.23 6.70 -11.72
N LEU A 32 -36.58 5.47 -12.07
CA LEU A 32 -36.92 4.39 -11.13
C LEU A 32 -35.76 3.39 -10.95
N GLY A 33 -34.59 3.65 -11.57
CA GLY A 33 -33.43 2.76 -11.52
C GLY A 33 -33.53 1.55 -12.46
N SER A 34 -34.41 1.60 -13.45
CA SER A 34 -34.61 0.55 -14.45
C SER A 34 -33.96 0.90 -15.77
N ASN A 35 -33.27 -0.06 -16.36
CA ASN A 35 -32.55 0.11 -17.61
C ASN A 35 -33.42 0.01 -18.87
N ASP A 36 -32.80 -0.02 -20.04
CA ASP A 36 -33.43 -0.12 -21.36
C ASP A 36 -34.28 -1.39 -21.57
N LYS A 37 -34.11 -2.40 -20.74
CA LYS A 37 -34.94 -3.63 -20.73
C LYS A 37 -35.84 -3.75 -19.49
N GLY A 38 -35.87 -2.72 -18.66
CA GLY A 38 -36.68 -2.66 -17.46
C GLY A 38 -36.11 -3.40 -16.25
N ARG A 39 -34.90 -3.94 -16.36
CA ARG A 39 -34.22 -4.52 -15.19
C ARG A 39 -33.88 -3.44 -14.19
N PHE A 40 -34.14 -3.69 -12.92
CA PHE A 40 -33.64 -2.81 -11.88
C PHE A 40 -32.13 -2.96 -11.79
N SER A 41 -31.43 -1.92 -12.24
CA SER A 41 -29.99 -1.90 -12.43
C SER A 41 -29.50 -0.47 -12.26
N ILE A 42 -29.19 -0.08 -11.04
CA ILE A 42 -28.88 1.30 -10.68
C ILE A 42 -27.47 1.42 -10.10
N TYR A 43 -26.75 2.43 -10.51
CA TYR A 43 -25.49 2.87 -9.97
C TYR A 43 -25.64 4.22 -9.29
N TRP A 44 -25.20 4.33 -8.07
CA TRP A 44 -25.04 5.57 -7.35
C TRP A 44 -23.56 5.91 -7.24
N SER A 45 -23.17 7.05 -7.74
CA SER A 45 -21.79 7.51 -7.69
C SER A 45 -21.65 8.85 -6.95
N ARG A 46 -20.43 9.14 -6.58
CA ARG A 46 -20.04 10.43 -6.01
C ARG A 46 -19.18 11.15 -7.04
N GLY A 47 -19.66 12.28 -7.53
CA GLY A 47 -18.89 13.17 -8.41
C GLY A 47 -17.74 13.87 -7.67
N ASP A 48 -16.85 14.50 -8.43
CA ASP A 48 -15.68 15.24 -7.92
C ASP A 48 -16.07 16.39 -6.99
N ASN A 49 -17.25 16.99 -7.19
CA ASN A 49 -17.80 18.03 -6.32
C ASN A 49 -18.40 17.49 -5.00
N GLY A 50 -18.42 16.15 -4.84
CA GLY A 50 -18.99 15.46 -3.68
C GLY A 50 -20.51 15.24 -3.75
N GLU A 51 -21.17 15.69 -4.81
CA GLU A 51 -22.59 15.42 -5.04
C GLU A 51 -22.82 13.96 -5.40
N LEU A 52 -23.99 13.45 -5.04
CA LEU A 52 -24.41 12.10 -5.38
C LEU A 52 -25.33 12.15 -6.61
N SER A 53 -25.01 11.33 -7.59
CA SER A 53 -25.82 11.10 -8.78
C SER A 53 -26.23 9.62 -8.87
N SER A 54 -27.22 9.32 -9.67
CA SER A 54 -27.57 7.93 -9.98
C SER A 54 -27.94 7.79 -11.45
N GLU A 55 -27.60 6.67 -12.01
CA GLU A 55 -27.88 6.30 -13.38
C GLU A 55 -28.26 4.82 -13.48
N ALA A 56 -29.07 4.47 -14.48
CA ALA A 56 -29.38 3.08 -14.76
C ALA A 56 -28.26 2.47 -15.60
N MET A 57 -27.73 1.31 -15.17
CA MET A 57 -26.74 0.57 -15.94
C MET A 57 -27.42 -0.18 -17.07
N THR A 58 -27.03 0.07 -18.31
CA THR A 58 -27.63 -0.49 -19.52
C THR A 58 -27.34 -1.99 -19.69
N GLU A 59 -28.12 -2.68 -20.54
CA GLU A 59 -27.79 -4.05 -20.94
C GLU A 59 -26.45 -4.14 -21.64
N GLU A 60 -26.00 -3.11 -22.34
CA GLU A 60 -24.67 -3.05 -22.96
C GLU A 60 -23.59 -3.14 -21.88
N ASN A 61 -23.67 -2.32 -20.82
CA ASN A 61 -22.71 -2.35 -19.71
C ASN A 61 -22.69 -3.72 -19.01
N LEU A 62 -23.87 -4.28 -18.72
CA LEU A 62 -24.00 -5.57 -18.02
C LEU A 62 -23.44 -6.75 -18.84
N ASN A 63 -23.42 -6.65 -20.15
CA ASN A 63 -22.95 -7.69 -21.08
C ASN A 63 -21.61 -7.40 -21.75
N ASP A 64 -20.95 -6.28 -21.44
CA ASP A 64 -19.66 -5.93 -22.04
C ASP A 64 -18.55 -6.83 -21.51
N THR A 65 -18.01 -7.65 -22.38
CA THR A 65 -16.88 -8.57 -22.09
C THR A 65 -15.55 -8.07 -22.64
N THR A 66 -15.47 -6.81 -23.05
CA THR A 66 -14.21 -6.20 -23.54
C THR A 66 -13.14 -6.29 -22.45
N PRO A 67 -11.93 -6.79 -22.74
CA PRO A 67 -10.87 -6.87 -21.74
C PRO A 67 -10.45 -5.48 -21.24
N GLY A 68 -10.47 -5.30 -19.92
CA GLY A 68 -9.95 -4.10 -19.26
C GLY A 68 -8.44 -4.13 -19.05
N ILE A 69 -7.90 -3.16 -18.30
CA ILE A 69 -6.46 -3.01 -18.02
C ILE A 69 -5.86 -4.21 -17.27
N SER A 70 -6.65 -4.92 -16.49
CA SER A 70 -6.28 -6.16 -15.78
C SER A 70 -6.34 -7.41 -16.66
N GLY A 71 -6.93 -7.30 -17.85
CA GLY A 71 -7.26 -8.43 -18.74
C GLY A 71 -8.58 -9.11 -18.38
N ALA A 72 -9.23 -8.78 -17.28
CA ALA A 72 -10.58 -9.25 -16.96
C ALA A 72 -11.62 -8.54 -17.85
N PRO A 73 -12.79 -9.16 -18.13
CA PRO A 73 -13.86 -8.51 -18.87
C PRO A 73 -14.38 -7.27 -18.10
N TYR A 74 -14.81 -6.24 -18.84
CA TYR A 74 -15.34 -5.01 -18.26
C TYR A 74 -16.46 -5.30 -17.25
N ASN A 75 -17.39 -6.18 -17.60
CA ASN A 75 -18.51 -6.54 -16.73
C ASN A 75 -18.15 -7.51 -15.59
N ALA A 76 -16.87 -7.70 -15.26
CA ALA A 76 -16.46 -8.61 -14.19
C ALA A 76 -17.10 -8.27 -12.83
N TRP A 77 -17.41 -7.00 -12.57
CA TRP A 77 -18.11 -6.52 -11.39
C TRP A 77 -19.52 -7.11 -11.24
N TYR A 78 -20.16 -7.49 -12.34
CA TYR A 78 -21.45 -8.14 -12.39
C TYR A 78 -21.33 -9.65 -12.59
N SER A 79 -20.54 -10.10 -13.57
CA SER A 79 -20.46 -11.50 -13.98
C SER A 79 -19.74 -12.39 -12.97
N CYS A 80 -18.71 -11.89 -12.27
CA CYS A 80 -17.94 -12.69 -11.31
C CYS A 80 -18.81 -13.22 -10.15
N PRO A 81 -19.58 -12.42 -9.41
CA PRO A 81 -20.41 -12.94 -8.32
C PRO A 81 -21.56 -13.83 -8.82
N LEU A 82 -22.10 -13.59 -10.02
CA LEU A 82 -23.08 -14.46 -10.63
C LEU A 82 -22.53 -15.88 -10.89
N GLN A 83 -21.33 -15.95 -11.47
CA GLN A 83 -20.72 -17.23 -11.85
C GLN A 83 -20.15 -17.98 -10.65
N LYS A 84 -19.47 -17.26 -9.73
CA LYS A 84 -18.83 -17.89 -8.57
C LYS A 84 -19.78 -18.11 -7.41
N LYS A 85 -20.92 -17.45 -7.37
CA LYS A 85 -21.88 -17.44 -6.25
C LYS A 85 -21.22 -17.03 -4.91
N LYS A 86 -20.18 -16.20 -4.99
CA LYS A 86 -19.35 -15.73 -3.88
C LYS A 86 -19.01 -14.27 -4.08
N VAL A 87 -18.58 -13.62 -3.01
CA VAL A 87 -18.06 -12.25 -3.09
C VAL A 87 -16.83 -12.20 -3.97
N CYS A 88 -16.76 -11.21 -4.85
CA CYS A 88 -15.63 -10.96 -5.73
C CYS A 88 -14.99 -9.63 -5.36
N LEU A 89 -13.67 -9.63 -5.18
CA LEU A 89 -12.85 -8.43 -5.20
C LEU A 89 -12.19 -8.36 -6.57
N LEU A 90 -12.37 -7.26 -7.27
CA LEU A 90 -11.87 -7.09 -8.62
C LEU A 90 -10.48 -6.47 -8.62
N ASP A 91 -9.67 -6.83 -9.62
CA ASP A 91 -8.47 -6.07 -9.94
C ASP A 91 -8.83 -4.67 -10.42
N PRO A 92 -7.91 -3.70 -10.34
CA PRO A 92 -8.13 -2.35 -10.86
C PRO A 92 -8.65 -2.35 -12.30
N TYR A 93 -9.66 -1.54 -12.57
CA TYR A 93 -10.23 -1.32 -13.88
C TYR A 93 -10.63 0.15 -14.06
N ILE A 94 -10.98 0.54 -15.28
CA ILE A 94 -11.46 1.88 -15.60
C ILE A 94 -12.96 1.78 -15.84
N ASP A 95 -13.72 2.62 -15.16
CA ASP A 95 -15.14 2.80 -15.40
C ASP A 95 -15.50 4.29 -15.43
N GLU A 96 -16.71 4.60 -15.83
CA GLU A 96 -17.23 5.95 -15.86
C GLU A 96 -18.12 6.18 -14.63
N ALA A 97 -17.75 7.16 -13.83
CA ALA A 97 -18.53 7.60 -12.69
C ALA A 97 -18.90 9.07 -12.91
N ASP A 98 -20.19 9.39 -12.97
CA ASP A 98 -20.69 10.74 -13.22
C ASP A 98 -20.09 11.40 -14.47
N GLY A 99 -19.97 10.64 -15.57
CA GLY A 99 -19.38 11.09 -16.84
C GLY A 99 -17.85 11.21 -16.84
N VAL A 100 -17.16 10.80 -15.77
CA VAL A 100 -15.70 10.88 -15.64
C VAL A 100 -15.08 9.48 -15.58
N LYS A 101 -14.14 9.21 -16.51
CA LYS A 101 -13.37 7.96 -16.47
C LYS A 101 -12.49 7.91 -15.22
N THR A 102 -12.75 6.93 -14.37
CA THR A 102 -12.14 6.80 -13.07
C THR A 102 -11.51 5.41 -12.90
N LEU A 103 -10.30 5.38 -12.37
CA LEU A 103 -9.64 4.14 -11.93
C LEU A 103 -10.24 3.70 -10.60
N MET A 104 -10.73 2.47 -10.54
CA MET A 104 -11.38 1.91 -9.36
C MET A 104 -11.12 0.41 -9.21
N THR A 105 -11.49 -0.10 -8.06
CA THR A 105 -11.66 -1.52 -7.76
C THR A 105 -13.00 -1.71 -7.08
N SER A 106 -13.61 -2.89 -7.20
CA SER A 106 -14.94 -3.17 -6.65
C SER A 106 -14.96 -4.41 -5.78
N ILE A 107 -15.81 -4.36 -4.77
CA ILE A 107 -16.24 -5.54 -4.02
C ILE A 107 -17.68 -5.81 -4.40
N ALA A 108 -17.91 -6.96 -5.06
CA ALA A 108 -19.21 -7.35 -5.61
C ALA A 108 -19.76 -8.58 -4.89
N PHE A 109 -20.99 -8.49 -4.44
CA PHE A 109 -21.69 -9.48 -3.63
C PHE A 109 -22.83 -10.11 -4.42
N PRO A 110 -22.96 -11.44 -4.47
CA PRO A 110 -24.16 -12.06 -5.05
C PRO A 110 -25.37 -11.86 -4.13
N LEU A 111 -26.49 -11.46 -4.69
CA LEU A 111 -27.79 -11.48 -4.02
C LEU A 111 -28.38 -12.86 -4.22
N ILE A 112 -28.52 -13.63 -3.14
CA ILE A 112 -28.92 -15.04 -3.20
C ILE A 112 -30.33 -15.21 -2.62
N GLN A 113 -31.21 -15.86 -3.37
CA GLN A 113 -32.53 -16.31 -2.93
C GLN A 113 -32.65 -17.83 -3.11
N GLY A 114 -32.70 -18.56 -2.00
CA GLY A 114 -32.54 -20.02 -2.04
C GLY A 114 -31.17 -20.41 -2.59
N ASP A 115 -31.13 -21.20 -3.67
CA ASP A 115 -29.89 -21.63 -4.35
C ASP A 115 -29.54 -20.79 -5.59
N LYS A 116 -30.37 -19.79 -5.90
CA LYS A 116 -30.22 -18.96 -7.11
C LYS A 116 -29.65 -17.59 -6.77
N VAL A 117 -28.68 -17.14 -7.56
CA VAL A 117 -28.28 -15.74 -7.55
C VAL A 117 -29.32 -14.96 -8.35
N ILE A 118 -29.92 -13.96 -7.72
CA ILE A 118 -31.00 -13.13 -8.31
C ILE A 118 -30.49 -11.76 -8.71
N GLY A 119 -29.24 -11.43 -8.41
CA GLY A 119 -28.63 -10.14 -8.73
C GLY A 119 -27.30 -9.97 -8.04
N VAL A 120 -26.72 -8.79 -8.17
CA VAL A 120 -25.44 -8.39 -7.61
C VAL A 120 -25.61 -7.05 -6.92
N LEU A 121 -24.98 -6.90 -5.75
CA LEU A 121 -24.74 -5.64 -5.07
C LEU A 121 -23.22 -5.40 -5.04
N GLY A 122 -22.77 -4.19 -5.33
CA GLY A 122 -21.35 -3.89 -5.21
C GLY A 122 -21.05 -2.51 -4.68
N VAL A 123 -19.80 -2.32 -4.27
CA VAL A 123 -19.25 -1.05 -3.84
C VAL A 123 -17.95 -0.79 -4.59
N ASP A 124 -17.75 0.45 -5.00
CA ASP A 124 -16.56 0.90 -5.72
C ASP A 124 -15.68 1.76 -4.83
N ILE A 125 -14.40 1.51 -4.93
CA ILE A 125 -13.34 2.21 -4.22
C ILE A 125 -12.43 2.83 -5.27
N SER A 126 -12.26 4.15 -5.26
CA SER A 126 -11.34 4.79 -6.20
C SER A 126 -9.89 4.43 -5.88
N LEU A 127 -9.07 4.24 -6.91
CA LEU A 127 -7.64 4.05 -6.69
C LEU A 127 -6.99 5.31 -6.09
N ALA A 128 -7.57 6.48 -6.30
CA ALA A 128 -7.13 7.71 -5.64
C ALA A 128 -7.17 7.59 -4.10
N SER A 129 -8.23 6.97 -3.55
CA SER A 129 -8.33 6.70 -2.10
C SER A 129 -7.27 5.70 -1.62
N LEU A 130 -6.96 4.67 -2.40
CA LEU A 130 -5.87 3.73 -2.08
C LEU A 130 -4.49 4.39 -2.21
N GLN A 131 -4.33 5.32 -3.15
CA GLN A 131 -3.13 6.14 -3.28
C GLN A 131 -2.91 7.04 -2.06
N GLU A 132 -3.97 7.67 -1.55
CA GLU A 132 -3.91 8.46 -0.32
C GLU A 132 -3.48 7.62 0.88
N LEU A 133 -3.98 6.38 1.00
CA LEU A 133 -3.55 5.43 2.02
C LEU A 133 -2.05 5.10 1.89
N SER A 134 -1.58 4.83 0.67
CA SER A 134 -0.15 4.56 0.41
C SER A 134 0.72 5.76 0.76
N THR A 135 0.27 6.98 0.44
CA THR A 135 0.98 8.22 0.74
C THR A 135 1.00 8.51 2.24
N SER A 136 -0.12 8.29 2.94
CA SER A 136 -0.19 8.46 4.39
C SER A 136 0.69 7.44 5.13
N ALA A 137 0.71 6.20 4.66
CA ALA A 137 1.58 5.16 5.20
C ALA A 137 3.06 5.49 4.97
N HIS A 138 3.42 6.00 3.79
CA HIS A 138 4.76 6.50 3.49
C HIS A 138 5.22 7.58 4.46
N GLN A 139 4.37 8.57 4.77
CA GLN A 139 4.71 9.65 5.70
C GLN A 139 5.02 9.13 7.11
N GLY A 140 4.31 8.08 7.56
CA GLY A 140 4.54 7.43 8.85
C GLY A 140 5.70 6.44 8.87
N LEU A 141 6.23 6.04 7.71
CA LEU A 141 7.25 5.00 7.60
C LEU A 141 8.65 5.64 7.61
N PHE A 142 9.34 5.57 8.77
CA PHE A 142 10.67 6.15 8.99
C PHE A 142 10.77 7.62 8.55
N ASP A 143 9.84 8.45 9.03
CA ASP A 143 9.78 9.88 8.72
C ASP A 143 9.75 10.19 7.21
N GLY A 144 9.04 9.36 6.44
CA GLY A 144 8.92 9.51 4.99
C GLY A 144 10.10 8.97 4.18
N ALA A 145 11.00 8.21 4.80
CA ALA A 145 12.12 7.60 4.08
C ALA A 145 11.75 6.23 3.46
N GLY A 146 10.67 5.60 3.91
CA GLY A 146 10.18 4.36 3.33
C GLY A 146 9.15 4.60 2.24
N HIS A 147 8.85 3.60 1.43
CA HIS A 147 7.83 3.63 0.37
C HIS A 147 6.84 2.49 0.55
N VAL A 148 5.60 2.71 0.07
CA VAL A 148 4.52 1.73 0.17
C VAL A 148 3.87 1.58 -1.19
N SER A 149 3.68 0.32 -1.62
CA SER A 149 2.96 -0.04 -2.84
C SER A 149 1.84 -1.02 -2.50
N ILE A 150 0.67 -0.83 -3.08
CA ILE A 150 -0.46 -1.77 -3.02
C ILE A 150 -0.56 -2.43 -4.39
N ILE A 151 -0.53 -3.76 -4.42
CA ILE A 151 -0.41 -4.56 -5.64
C ILE A 151 -1.61 -5.50 -5.72
N SER A 152 -2.30 -5.49 -6.85
CA SER A 152 -3.41 -6.39 -7.11
C SER A 152 -2.93 -7.78 -7.59
N PRO A 153 -3.77 -8.83 -7.54
CA PRO A 153 -3.45 -10.16 -8.05
C PRO A 153 -3.03 -10.18 -9.52
N ALA A 154 -3.63 -9.32 -10.36
CA ALA A 154 -3.24 -9.18 -11.78
C ALA A 154 -1.94 -8.39 -11.97
N GLY A 155 -1.27 -7.96 -10.91
CA GLY A 155 -0.03 -7.21 -10.98
C GLY A 155 -0.19 -5.76 -11.38
N LEU A 156 -1.31 -5.14 -11.02
CA LEU A 156 -1.51 -3.71 -11.19
C LEU A 156 -1.22 -2.97 -9.88
N LEU A 157 -0.69 -1.76 -10.00
CA LEU A 157 -0.46 -0.87 -8.87
C LEU A 157 -1.77 -0.17 -8.48
N ALA A 158 -2.34 -0.55 -7.35
CA ALA A 158 -3.53 0.09 -6.79
C ALA A 158 -3.18 1.28 -5.88
N GLY A 159 -1.94 1.37 -5.44
CA GLY A 159 -1.35 2.50 -4.73
C GLY A 159 0.17 2.44 -4.83
N HIS A 160 0.84 3.58 -5.00
CA HIS A 160 2.29 3.65 -5.10
C HIS A 160 2.81 5.00 -4.61
N SER A 161 3.36 5.03 -3.39
CA SER A 161 3.70 6.28 -2.71
C SER A 161 4.86 7.07 -3.36
N ARG A 162 5.70 6.41 -4.17
CA ARG A 162 6.85 7.04 -4.83
C ARG A 162 6.45 7.85 -6.06
N ASP A 163 5.50 7.33 -6.85
CA ASP A 163 5.07 7.94 -8.10
C ASP A 163 3.60 7.59 -8.38
N SER A 164 2.72 8.54 -8.16
CA SER A 164 1.28 8.38 -8.39
C SER A 164 0.89 8.24 -9.87
N SER A 165 1.78 8.60 -10.80
CA SER A 165 1.52 8.45 -12.24
C SER A 165 1.50 6.98 -12.69
N LEU A 166 2.01 6.07 -11.86
CA LEU A 166 2.01 4.62 -12.11
C LEU A 166 0.71 3.93 -11.66
N LEU A 167 -0.22 4.67 -11.07
CA LEU A 167 -1.48 4.13 -10.58
C LEU A 167 -2.28 3.44 -11.71
N GLY A 168 -2.76 2.23 -11.46
CA GLY A 168 -3.40 1.38 -12.48
C GLY A 168 -2.44 0.77 -13.50
N GLY A 169 -1.16 1.13 -13.45
CA GLY A 169 -0.13 0.56 -14.30
C GLY A 169 0.34 -0.81 -13.84
N LYS A 170 1.01 -1.54 -14.75
CA LYS A 170 1.62 -2.84 -14.42
C LYS A 170 2.80 -2.67 -13.46
N LEU A 171 2.93 -3.60 -12.53
CA LEU A 171 4.02 -3.68 -11.54
C LEU A 171 5.41 -3.60 -12.17
N GLU A 172 5.57 -4.17 -13.37
CA GLU A 172 6.82 -4.14 -14.15
C GLU A 172 7.36 -2.71 -14.36
N LYS A 173 6.50 -1.69 -14.44
CA LYS A 173 6.92 -0.29 -14.62
C LYS A 173 7.64 0.28 -13.40
N ALA A 174 7.29 -0.17 -12.20
CA ALA A 174 7.92 0.26 -10.96
C ALA A 174 9.04 -0.69 -10.52
N PHE A 175 8.91 -2.00 -10.83
CA PHE A 175 9.80 -3.06 -10.35
C PHE A 175 10.26 -3.95 -11.53
N THR A 176 10.99 -3.36 -12.46
CA THR A 176 11.34 -3.98 -13.75
C THR A 176 11.96 -5.38 -13.60
N GLU A 177 12.90 -5.55 -12.68
CA GLU A 177 13.62 -6.83 -12.50
C GLU A 177 12.93 -7.78 -11.52
N GLN A 178 12.15 -7.24 -10.56
CA GLN A 178 11.55 -8.03 -9.46
C GLN A 178 10.07 -8.32 -9.64
N HIS A 179 9.38 -7.76 -10.65
CA HIS A 179 7.92 -7.86 -10.76
C HIS A 179 7.40 -9.29 -10.72
N SER A 180 8.09 -10.23 -11.39
CA SER A 180 7.67 -11.63 -11.43
C SER A 180 7.82 -12.33 -10.07
N GLU A 181 8.90 -12.03 -9.34
CA GLU A 181 9.14 -12.54 -7.98
C GLU A 181 8.09 -11.99 -7.01
N ILE A 182 7.87 -10.68 -7.01
CA ILE A 182 6.87 -10.03 -6.16
C ILE A 182 5.48 -10.63 -6.40
N LEU A 183 5.07 -10.82 -7.66
CA LEU A 183 3.78 -11.44 -7.99
C LEU A 183 3.67 -12.88 -7.50
N SER A 184 4.73 -13.67 -7.65
CA SER A 184 4.78 -15.04 -7.14
C SER A 184 4.62 -15.08 -5.61
N LEU A 185 5.26 -14.16 -4.91
CA LEU A 185 5.17 -14.04 -3.45
C LEU A 185 3.78 -13.60 -3.01
N VAL A 186 3.17 -12.61 -3.69
CA VAL A 186 1.76 -12.22 -3.46
C VAL A 186 0.85 -13.44 -3.61
N ALA A 187 0.96 -14.16 -4.73
CA ALA A 187 0.14 -15.32 -5.02
C ALA A 187 0.33 -16.46 -3.99
N SER A 188 1.53 -16.59 -3.42
CA SER A 188 1.82 -17.60 -2.38
C SER A 188 1.14 -17.30 -1.04
N ASN A 189 0.61 -16.11 -0.87
CA ASN A 189 -0.02 -15.60 0.37
C ASN A 189 0.89 -15.78 1.60
N ARG A 190 2.20 -15.57 1.45
CA ARG A 190 3.17 -15.63 2.54
C ARG A 190 3.90 -14.31 2.67
N PRO A 191 4.03 -13.78 3.89
CA PRO A 191 4.92 -12.64 4.14
C PRO A 191 6.36 -13.00 3.81
N GLU A 192 7.08 -12.09 3.18
CA GLU A 192 8.48 -12.27 2.83
C GLU A 192 9.27 -10.98 3.04
N THR A 193 10.54 -11.15 3.36
CA THR A 193 11.48 -10.03 3.50
C THR A 193 12.60 -10.22 2.49
N LEU A 194 12.81 -9.22 1.65
CA LEU A 194 13.78 -9.21 0.58
C LEU A 194 14.79 -8.09 0.79
N HIS A 195 16.01 -8.29 0.30
CA HIS A 195 17.04 -7.27 0.21
C HIS A 195 17.33 -6.99 -1.27
N TYR A 196 17.07 -5.78 -1.70
CA TYR A 196 17.26 -5.41 -3.09
C TYR A 196 17.72 -3.96 -3.23
N ASP A 197 18.78 -3.74 -4.02
CA ASP A 197 19.35 -2.44 -4.35
C ASP A 197 19.56 -1.52 -3.12
N GLY A 198 20.09 -2.11 -2.02
CA GLY A 198 20.34 -1.39 -0.77
C GLY A 198 19.08 -0.96 -0.02
N ALA A 199 17.96 -1.60 -0.28
CA ALA A 199 16.72 -1.45 0.47
C ALA A 199 16.27 -2.79 1.07
N LEU A 200 15.70 -2.71 2.27
CA LEU A 200 14.91 -3.77 2.86
C LEU A 200 13.48 -3.65 2.33
N GLN A 201 12.98 -4.71 1.72
CA GLN A 201 11.61 -4.82 1.25
C GLN A 201 10.87 -5.82 2.10
N VAL A 202 9.68 -5.44 2.57
CA VAL A 202 8.78 -6.33 3.29
C VAL A 202 7.50 -6.45 2.48
N LEU A 203 7.24 -7.64 1.96
CA LEU A 203 6.00 -7.97 1.29
C LEU A 203 5.04 -8.64 2.26
N GLN A 204 3.89 -8.01 2.45
CA GLN A 204 2.78 -8.53 3.23
C GLN A 204 1.60 -8.80 2.32
N PRO A 205 1.35 -10.05 1.91
CA PRO A 205 0.09 -10.42 1.28
C PRO A 205 -1.07 -10.28 2.27
N LEU A 206 -2.22 -9.89 1.77
CA LEU A 206 -3.45 -9.80 2.55
C LEU A 206 -4.65 -10.28 1.73
N LEU A 207 -5.64 -10.80 2.41
CA LEU A 207 -6.93 -11.18 1.84
C LEU A 207 -7.95 -10.12 2.27
N PRO A 208 -8.24 -9.11 1.44
CA PRO A 208 -9.14 -8.01 1.83
C PRO A 208 -10.56 -8.50 2.16
N ILE A 209 -10.98 -9.59 1.52
CA ILE A 209 -12.21 -10.32 1.82
C ILE A 209 -11.93 -11.82 1.91
N PRO A 210 -12.72 -12.59 2.69
CA PRO A 210 -12.56 -14.03 2.77
C PRO A 210 -12.60 -14.70 1.38
N GLU A 211 -11.72 -15.66 1.15
CA GLU A 211 -11.62 -16.45 -0.09
C GLU A 211 -11.29 -15.62 -1.36
N SER A 212 -10.92 -14.34 -1.24
CA SER A 212 -10.39 -13.57 -2.37
C SER A 212 -8.98 -14.05 -2.77
N GLN A 213 -8.53 -13.63 -3.94
CA GLN A 213 -7.10 -13.70 -4.26
C GLN A 213 -6.33 -12.71 -3.38
N PRO A 214 -5.10 -13.06 -2.97
CA PRO A 214 -4.32 -12.17 -2.12
C PRO A 214 -3.85 -10.94 -2.90
N TRP A 215 -3.97 -9.80 -2.27
CA TRP A 215 -3.32 -8.56 -2.67
C TRP A 215 -1.99 -8.43 -1.93
N GLY A 216 -1.04 -7.66 -2.47
CA GLY A 216 0.25 -7.40 -1.83
C GLY A 216 0.35 -5.98 -1.31
N VAL A 217 0.90 -5.83 -0.10
CA VAL A 217 1.44 -4.55 0.37
C VAL A 217 2.95 -4.71 0.45
N LEU A 218 3.67 -3.98 -0.40
CA LEU A 218 5.12 -3.94 -0.42
C LEU A 218 5.61 -2.66 0.25
N MET A 219 6.37 -2.80 1.32
CA MET A 219 7.05 -1.70 2.00
C MET A 219 8.54 -1.78 1.70
N GLU A 220 9.14 -0.66 1.30
CA GLU A 220 10.56 -0.55 0.99
C GLU A 220 11.20 0.50 1.90
N VAL A 221 12.29 0.17 2.55
CA VAL A 221 13.04 1.11 3.40
C VAL A 221 14.53 1.02 3.04
N PRO A 222 15.20 2.14 2.68
CA PRO A 222 16.63 2.12 2.43
C PRO A 222 17.40 1.60 3.66
N GLU A 223 18.30 0.64 3.48
CA GLU A 223 19.08 0.05 4.58
C GLU A 223 19.85 1.10 5.38
N LYS A 224 20.38 2.12 4.71
CA LYS A 224 21.05 3.25 5.37
C LYS A 224 20.17 3.96 6.40
N VAL A 225 18.85 3.99 6.20
CA VAL A 225 17.89 4.59 7.15
C VAL A 225 17.71 3.67 8.35
N LEU A 226 17.60 2.37 8.12
CA LEU A 226 17.48 1.36 9.19
C LEU A 226 18.73 1.30 10.05
N LEU A 227 19.91 1.41 9.43
CA LEU A 227 21.20 1.32 10.11
C LEU A 227 21.67 2.66 10.71
N ALA A 228 21.01 3.78 10.39
CA ALA A 228 21.42 5.10 10.87
C ALA A 228 21.57 5.20 12.40
N PRO A 229 20.68 4.63 13.24
CA PRO A 229 20.87 4.64 14.70
C PRO A 229 22.12 3.87 15.14
N ALA A 230 22.40 2.71 14.53
CA ALA A 230 23.58 1.93 14.83
C ALA A 230 24.87 2.65 14.39
N ALA A 231 24.90 3.21 13.20
CA ALA A 231 26.02 4.00 12.70
C ALA A 231 26.31 5.24 13.58
N ARG A 232 25.27 5.91 14.08
CA ARG A 232 25.43 7.01 15.05
C ARG A 232 26.02 6.56 16.36
N LEU A 233 25.57 5.39 16.87
CA LEU A 233 26.13 4.82 18.10
C LEU A 233 27.60 4.44 17.92
N GLU A 234 27.96 3.82 16.80
CA GLU A 234 29.34 3.48 16.46
C GLU A 234 30.22 4.73 16.41
N ALA A 235 29.79 5.79 15.72
CA ALA A 235 30.50 7.06 15.69
C ALA A 235 30.69 7.70 17.07
N GLN A 236 29.68 7.64 17.94
CA GLN A 236 29.77 8.13 19.31
C GLN A 236 30.74 7.29 20.16
N MET A 237 30.75 5.97 19.96
CA MET A 237 31.70 5.08 20.67
C MET A 237 33.14 5.35 20.23
N ASP A 238 33.39 5.58 18.96
CA ASP A 238 34.72 5.93 18.42
C ASP A 238 35.19 7.27 18.96
N GLU A 239 34.30 8.29 18.99
CA GLU A 239 34.63 9.60 19.56
C GLU A 239 34.94 9.50 21.08
N MET A 240 34.16 8.76 21.84
CA MET A 240 34.43 8.54 23.25
C MET A 240 35.72 7.72 23.46
N GLY A 241 35.99 6.72 22.62
CA GLY A 241 37.21 5.92 22.65
C GLY A 241 38.46 6.76 22.41
N THR A 242 38.45 7.60 21.40
CA THR A 242 39.59 8.51 21.09
C THR A 242 39.80 9.54 22.18
N HIS A 243 38.71 10.11 22.73
CA HIS A 243 38.80 11.08 23.83
C HIS A 243 39.31 10.44 25.11
N SER A 244 38.84 9.23 25.46
CA SER A 244 39.32 8.48 26.63
C SER A 244 40.80 8.11 26.50
N THR A 245 41.24 7.69 25.33
CA THR A 245 42.66 7.37 25.06
C THR A 245 43.53 8.61 25.16
N ALA A 246 43.10 9.74 24.62
CA ALA A 246 43.83 11.00 24.72
C ALA A 246 43.99 11.50 26.16
N VAL A 247 42.90 11.43 26.94
CA VAL A 247 42.87 11.78 28.37
C VAL A 247 43.79 10.86 29.18
N SER A 248 43.72 9.54 28.96
CA SER A 248 44.55 8.55 29.64
C SER A 248 46.06 8.75 29.34
N LEU A 249 46.41 9.02 28.08
CA LEU A 249 47.79 9.36 27.70
C LEU A 249 48.26 10.67 28.35
N GLY A 250 47.42 11.69 28.36
CA GLY A 250 47.71 12.98 28.99
C GLY A 250 47.95 12.84 30.50
N LEU A 251 47.09 12.08 31.19
CA LEU A 251 47.27 11.80 32.63
C LEU A 251 48.51 10.97 32.90
N GLY A 252 48.83 9.97 32.07
CA GLY A 252 50.02 9.17 32.19
C GLY A 252 51.32 9.97 32.02
N LEU A 253 51.35 10.86 31.03
CA LEU A 253 52.47 11.79 30.81
C LEU A 253 52.65 12.76 31.97
N ALA A 254 51.56 13.36 32.48
CA ALA A 254 51.59 14.28 33.63
C ALA A 254 52.12 13.58 34.88
N ALA A 255 51.62 12.36 35.18
CA ALA A 255 52.09 11.56 36.32
C ALA A 255 53.62 11.21 36.16
N GLY A 256 54.03 10.86 34.95
CA GLY A 256 55.46 10.61 34.63
C GLY A 256 56.36 11.80 34.90
N VAL A 257 55.95 12.98 34.43
CA VAL A 257 56.70 14.25 34.67
C VAL A 257 56.78 14.57 36.18
N VAL A 258 55.67 14.44 36.88
CA VAL A 258 55.66 14.65 38.36
C VAL A 258 56.57 13.64 39.08
N GLY A 259 56.56 12.38 38.67
CA GLY A 259 57.48 11.34 39.21
C GLY A 259 58.97 11.68 38.98
N ILE A 260 59.32 12.11 37.78
CA ILE A 260 60.69 12.53 37.42
C ILE A 260 61.12 13.76 38.27
N LEU A 261 60.23 14.75 38.40
CA LEU A 261 60.49 15.94 39.24
C LEU A 261 60.68 15.57 40.70
N LEU A 262 59.91 14.69 41.28
CA LEU A 262 60.07 14.21 42.63
C LEU A 262 61.42 13.46 42.83
N ILE A 263 61.81 12.61 41.93
CA ILE A 263 63.12 11.91 41.94
C ILE A 263 64.24 12.93 41.84
N TRP A 264 64.14 13.90 40.98
CA TRP A 264 65.13 14.95 40.81
C TRP A 264 65.25 15.83 42.07
N LEU A 265 64.17 16.26 42.68
CA LEU A 265 64.15 17.00 43.94
C LEU A 265 64.73 16.21 45.12
N THR A 266 64.39 14.93 45.22
CA THR A 266 64.98 14.06 46.27
C THR A 266 66.48 13.85 46.06
N ALA A 267 66.89 13.65 44.79
CA ALA A 267 68.34 13.55 44.45
C ALA A 267 69.11 14.84 44.84
N LEU A 268 68.52 16.02 44.55
CA LEU A 268 69.11 17.32 44.94
C LEU A 268 69.19 17.49 46.45
N GLY A 269 68.14 17.00 47.16
CA GLY A 269 68.07 17.09 48.62
C GLY A 269 69.09 16.22 49.34
N VAL A 270 69.44 15.08 48.72
CA VAL A 270 70.42 14.12 49.28
C VAL A 270 71.85 14.44 48.87
N THR A 271 72.06 14.93 47.66
CA THR A 271 73.42 15.19 47.14
C THR A 271 74.01 16.52 47.60
N ARG A 272 73.20 17.55 47.89
CA ARG A 272 73.71 18.87 48.41
C ARG A 272 74.38 18.79 49.79
N PRO A 273 73.91 18.01 50.79
CA PRO A 273 74.62 17.94 52.09
C PRO A 273 75.92 17.07 52.01
N ILE A 274 76.10 16.24 50.98
CA ILE A 274 77.25 15.34 50.89
C ILE A 274 78.45 16.05 50.18
N LEU A 275 78.22 17.07 49.42
CA LEU A 275 79.25 17.87 48.73
C LEU A 275 79.66 19.14 49.45
N GLY A 276 79.12 19.36 50.66
CA GLY A 276 79.39 20.53 51.50
C GLY A 276 80.17 20.28 52.79
N VAL A 277 80.96 19.16 52.81
CA VAL A 277 81.93 18.90 53.88
C VAL A 277 83.33 18.97 53.35
#